data_a80e53ca27a20bc8847106ab141ee896
#
_entry.id   a80e53ca27a20bc8847106ab141ee896
#
_cell.length_a   1.000
_cell.length_b   1.000
_cell.length_c   1.000
_cell.angle_alpha   90.00
_cell.angle_beta   90.00
_cell.angle_gamma   90.00
#
_symmetry.space_group_name_H-M   'P 1'
#
loop_
_entity.id
_entity.type
_entity.pdbx_description
1 polymer ?
#
loop_
_entity_poly.entity_id
_entity_poly.type
_entity_poly.pdbx_seq_one_letter_code
_entity_poly.pdbx_strand_id
1 'polypeptide(L)'
;LGPNGSGKSTLFDVFNFLSECFQGGLRQAWDRRGRGRELKTRGAEGPVVIEIKYRERPKTPLITYHLSIDETAKGPVVTEEWLEWRRGSSGRPFKFLTYRQGVGSVVSGDQPDENDQRQDVPLRGPDLIAVNTLGQIAQHPRVAALRDFITDWYVSYLSVDNTRSQPESGPQERLSKTGDNLANVIQYLKESHPEQLERVMAVLRDRIPRLERIDATPMPDGRLLLQLK
;
A
#
# COMPACT_ATOMS: atom_id res chain seq x y z
N LEU A 1 -0.67 -18.06 10.23
CA LEU A 1 0.60 -18.76 10.00
C LEU A 1 0.32 -20.01 9.16
N GLY A 2 1.12 -20.29 8.12
CA GLY A 2 0.97 -21.44 7.23
C GLY A 2 2.33 -21.99 6.82
N PRO A 3 2.43 -23.23 6.32
CA PRO A 3 3.68 -23.84 5.89
C PRO A 3 4.34 -23.08 4.74
N ASN A 4 5.61 -23.37 4.46
CA ASN A 4 6.30 -22.81 3.30
C ASN A 4 5.60 -23.25 2.01
N GLY A 5 5.49 -22.36 1.02
CA GLY A 5 4.77 -22.61 -0.21
C GLY A 5 3.24 -22.43 -0.17
N SER A 6 2.64 -22.02 0.98
CA SER A 6 1.19 -21.83 1.12
C SER A 6 0.63 -20.53 0.54
N GLY A 7 1.41 -19.81 -0.27
CA GLY A 7 0.94 -18.57 -0.92
C GLY A 7 0.96 -17.31 -0.04
N LYS A 8 1.53 -17.37 1.19
CA LYS A 8 1.61 -16.18 2.07
C LYS A 8 2.30 -14.99 1.40
N SER A 9 3.45 -15.24 0.81
CA SER A 9 4.23 -14.19 0.12
C SER A 9 3.47 -13.64 -1.09
N THR A 10 2.70 -14.46 -1.80
CA THR A 10 1.87 -14.03 -2.93
C THR A 10 0.76 -13.09 -2.48
N LEU A 11 0.12 -13.37 -1.33
CA LEU A 11 -0.89 -12.47 -0.77
C LEU A 11 -0.31 -11.09 -0.44
N PHE A 12 0.84 -11.05 0.25
CA PHE A 12 1.51 -9.80 0.55
C PHE A 12 1.99 -9.07 -0.71
N ASP A 13 2.38 -9.83 -1.73
CA ASP A 13 2.84 -9.27 -2.99
C ASP A 13 1.71 -8.58 -3.79
N VAL A 14 0.46 -9.03 -3.67
CA VAL A 14 -0.71 -8.33 -4.24
C VAL A 14 -0.85 -6.92 -3.66
N PHE A 15 -0.77 -6.77 -2.34
CA PHE A 15 -0.83 -5.45 -1.71
C PHE A 15 0.38 -4.58 -2.06
N ASN A 16 1.57 -5.18 -2.16
CA ASN A 16 2.76 -4.47 -2.60
C ASN A 16 2.61 -3.97 -4.05
N PHE A 17 2.06 -4.79 -4.94
CA PHE A 17 1.74 -4.39 -6.31
C PHE A 17 0.76 -3.21 -6.36
N LEU A 18 -0.32 -3.27 -5.60
CA LEU A 18 -1.28 -2.16 -5.51
C LEU A 18 -0.64 -0.88 -4.97
N SER A 19 0.17 -1.00 -3.91
CA SER A 19 0.92 0.14 -3.36
C SER A 19 1.87 0.75 -4.39
N GLU A 20 2.58 -0.07 -5.16
CA GLU A 20 3.44 0.40 -6.25
C GLU A 20 2.63 1.10 -7.36
N CYS A 21 1.46 0.55 -7.73
CA CYS A 21 0.55 1.17 -8.68
C CYS A 21 0.07 2.55 -8.20
N PHE A 22 -0.22 2.69 -6.90
CA PHE A 22 -0.73 3.93 -6.35
C PHE A 22 0.36 5.00 -6.16
N GLN A 23 1.60 4.59 -5.89
CA GLN A 23 2.74 5.50 -5.72
C GLN A 23 3.40 5.90 -7.04
N GLY A 24 3.61 4.95 -7.94
CA GLY A 24 4.37 5.13 -9.18
C GLY A 24 3.56 5.02 -10.47
N GLY A 25 2.26 4.70 -10.36
CA GLY A 25 1.38 4.46 -11.50
C GLY A 25 1.41 3.01 -12.01
N LEU A 26 0.27 2.59 -12.58
CA LEU A 26 0.05 1.21 -13.04
C LEU A 26 1.11 0.77 -14.05
N ARG A 27 1.43 1.59 -15.05
CA ARG A 27 2.39 1.25 -16.09
C ARG A 27 3.78 0.92 -15.52
N GLN A 28 4.27 1.74 -14.60
CA GLN A 28 5.58 1.53 -14.00
C GLN A 28 5.61 0.26 -13.13
N ALA A 29 4.58 0.03 -12.33
CA ALA A 29 4.48 -1.17 -11.50
C ALA A 29 4.38 -2.44 -12.37
N TRP A 30 3.62 -2.37 -13.47
CA TRP A 30 3.47 -3.46 -14.43
C TRP A 30 4.77 -3.84 -15.10
N ASP A 31 5.50 -2.85 -15.63
CA ASP A 31 6.78 -3.07 -16.31
C ASP A 31 7.87 -3.61 -15.37
N ARG A 32 7.95 -3.08 -14.13
CA ARG A 32 8.91 -3.57 -13.12
C ARG A 32 8.72 -5.04 -12.75
N ARG A 33 7.50 -5.55 -12.86
CA ARG A 33 7.15 -6.94 -12.52
C ARG A 33 7.17 -7.89 -13.71
N GLY A 34 7.79 -7.50 -14.84
CA GLY A 34 7.89 -8.34 -16.02
C GLY A 34 6.60 -8.44 -16.84
N ARG A 35 5.67 -7.50 -16.63
CA ARG A 35 4.40 -7.37 -17.33
C ARG A 35 3.41 -8.52 -17.04
N GLY A 36 2.32 -8.60 -17.82
CA GLY A 36 1.27 -9.61 -17.64
C GLY A 36 1.75 -11.05 -17.64
N ARG A 37 2.85 -11.33 -18.30
CA ARG A 37 3.43 -12.68 -18.37
C ARG A 37 3.89 -13.22 -17.02
N GLU A 38 4.46 -12.36 -16.18
CA GLU A 38 4.99 -12.75 -14.87
C GLU A 38 3.96 -12.52 -13.73
N LEU A 39 2.98 -11.64 -13.98
CA LEU A 39 1.91 -11.38 -13.02
C LEU A 39 0.79 -12.43 -13.06
N LYS A 40 0.62 -13.10 -14.20
CA LYS A 40 -0.39 -14.16 -14.36
C LYS A 40 0.22 -15.52 -14.01
N THR A 41 -0.64 -16.41 -13.51
CA THR A 41 -0.26 -17.82 -13.41
C THR A 41 0.06 -18.36 -14.82
N ARG A 42 1.11 -19.17 -14.96
CA ARG A 42 1.50 -19.75 -16.26
C ARG A 42 0.33 -20.49 -16.90
N GLY A 43 0.01 -20.11 -18.14
CA GLY A 43 -1.12 -20.65 -18.89
C GLY A 43 -2.48 -20.03 -18.56
N ALA A 44 -2.56 -19.06 -17.66
CA ALA A 44 -3.80 -18.32 -17.41
C ALA A 44 -4.02 -17.26 -18.50
N GLU A 45 -5.20 -17.28 -19.10
CA GLU A 45 -5.68 -16.28 -20.04
C GLU A 45 -6.56 -15.23 -19.34
N GLY A 46 -6.82 -14.09 -20.01
CA GLY A 46 -7.67 -13.03 -19.49
C GLY A 46 -6.95 -12.02 -18.58
N PRO A 47 -7.69 -11.11 -17.95
CA PRO A 47 -7.13 -10.04 -17.13
C PRO A 47 -6.59 -10.55 -15.79
N VAL A 48 -5.70 -9.74 -15.16
CA VAL A 48 -5.38 -9.87 -13.74
C VAL A 48 -6.52 -9.25 -12.94
N VAL A 49 -7.14 -10.03 -12.06
CA VAL A 49 -8.27 -9.58 -11.24
C VAL A 49 -7.86 -9.60 -9.78
N ILE A 50 -8.08 -8.49 -9.11
CA ILE A 50 -7.88 -8.32 -7.67
C ILE A 50 -9.22 -7.95 -7.05
N GLU A 51 -9.67 -8.74 -6.08
CA GLU A 51 -10.85 -8.43 -5.29
C GLU A 51 -10.48 -8.41 -3.80
N ILE A 52 -10.81 -7.31 -3.12
CA ILE A 52 -10.54 -7.11 -1.70
C ILE A 52 -11.86 -6.83 -1.00
N LYS A 53 -12.19 -7.64 0.02
CA LYS A 53 -13.33 -7.43 0.90
C LYS A 53 -12.85 -7.01 2.27
N TYR A 54 -13.30 -5.85 2.73
CA TYR A 54 -12.84 -5.28 3.99
C TYR A 54 -13.94 -4.53 4.75
N ARG A 55 -13.66 -4.28 6.01
CA ARG A 55 -14.41 -3.36 6.87
C ARG A 55 -13.45 -2.34 7.44
N GLU A 56 -13.78 -1.08 7.39
CA GLU A 56 -12.92 -0.03 7.94
C GLU A 56 -12.81 -0.11 9.47
N ARG A 57 -13.90 -0.52 10.10
CA ARG A 57 -13.98 -0.75 11.55
C ARG A 57 -14.88 -1.95 11.83
N PRO A 58 -14.77 -2.61 13.00
CA PRO A 58 -15.74 -3.61 13.42
C PRO A 58 -17.17 -3.06 13.33
N LYS A 59 -18.09 -3.85 12.80
CA LYS A 59 -19.52 -3.51 12.63
C LYS A 59 -19.86 -2.48 11.54
N THR A 60 -18.87 -1.93 10.80
CA THR A 60 -19.17 -1.12 9.62
C THR A 60 -19.60 -1.98 8.42
N PRO A 61 -20.25 -1.40 7.40
CA PRO A 61 -20.59 -2.12 6.18
C PRO A 61 -19.40 -2.85 5.56
N LEU A 62 -19.64 -4.01 4.95
CA LEU A 62 -18.65 -4.69 4.15
C LEU A 62 -18.47 -3.93 2.84
N ILE A 63 -17.24 -3.58 2.52
CA ILE A 63 -16.87 -2.94 1.26
C ILE A 63 -16.13 -3.99 0.41
N THR A 64 -16.47 -4.02 -0.87
CA THR A 64 -15.75 -4.82 -1.87
C THR A 64 -15.10 -3.87 -2.86
N TYR A 65 -13.81 -4.00 -3.03
CA TYR A 65 -13.03 -3.37 -4.10
C TYR A 65 -12.71 -4.40 -5.15
N HIS A 66 -12.96 -4.08 -6.40
CA HIS A 66 -12.63 -4.90 -7.55
C HIS A 66 -11.79 -4.09 -8.54
N LEU A 67 -10.70 -4.67 -8.99
CA LEU A 67 -9.81 -4.13 -10.00
C LEU A 67 -9.45 -5.22 -11.00
N SER A 68 -9.73 -4.96 -12.27
CA SER A 68 -9.38 -5.83 -13.39
C SER A 68 -8.44 -5.09 -14.33
N ILE A 69 -7.28 -5.69 -14.61
CA ILE A 69 -6.22 -5.11 -15.44
C ILE A 69 -5.90 -6.10 -16.57
N ASP A 70 -5.88 -5.61 -17.78
CA ASP A 70 -5.41 -6.38 -18.93
C ASP A 70 -4.27 -5.65 -19.66
N GLU A 71 -3.60 -6.36 -20.54
CA GLU A 71 -2.48 -5.82 -21.31
C GLU A 71 -2.88 -5.64 -22.78
N THR A 72 -2.63 -4.46 -23.32
CA THR A 72 -2.79 -4.13 -24.72
C THR A 72 -1.43 -3.89 -25.38
N ALA A 73 -1.40 -3.73 -26.70
CA ALA A 73 -0.18 -3.33 -27.42
C ALA A 73 0.41 -2.00 -26.91
N LYS A 74 -0.40 -1.15 -26.27
CA LYS A 74 0.00 0.15 -25.71
C LYS A 74 0.38 0.09 -24.23
N GLY A 75 0.27 -1.08 -23.60
CA GLY A 75 0.55 -1.32 -22.18
C GLY A 75 -0.68 -1.71 -21.37
N PRO A 76 -0.59 -1.72 -20.03
CA PRO A 76 -1.68 -2.13 -19.17
C PRO A 76 -2.84 -1.15 -19.22
N VAL A 77 -4.06 -1.67 -19.10
CA VAL A 77 -5.30 -0.91 -19.03
C VAL A 77 -6.19 -1.45 -17.91
N VAL A 78 -6.88 -0.55 -17.22
CA VAL A 78 -7.92 -0.91 -16.25
C VAL A 78 -9.19 -1.22 -17.03
N THR A 79 -9.49 -2.51 -17.17
CA THR A 79 -10.69 -2.96 -17.91
C THR A 79 -11.94 -2.75 -17.11
N GLU A 80 -11.87 -2.92 -15.80
CA GLU A 80 -12.98 -2.67 -14.88
C GLU A 80 -12.44 -2.34 -13.48
N GLU A 81 -13.04 -1.35 -12.84
CA GLU A 81 -12.77 -0.98 -11.46
C GLU A 81 -14.06 -0.53 -10.78
N TRP A 82 -14.35 -1.04 -9.58
CA TRP A 82 -15.49 -0.59 -8.82
C TRP A 82 -15.30 -0.77 -7.31
N LEU A 83 -15.99 0.10 -6.55
CA LEU A 83 -16.19 0.01 -5.11
C LEU A 83 -17.69 -0.17 -4.83
N GLU A 84 -17.98 -1.17 -4.04
CA GLU A 84 -19.33 -1.55 -3.65
C GLU A 84 -19.39 -1.75 -2.14
N TRP A 85 -20.48 -1.36 -1.54
CA TRP A 85 -20.75 -1.72 -0.16
C TRP A 85 -22.14 -2.28 0.05
N ARG A 86 -22.28 -3.04 1.11
CA ARG A 86 -23.57 -3.57 1.55
C ARG A 86 -23.92 -3.00 2.93
N ARG A 87 -24.99 -2.21 2.98
CA ARG A 87 -25.53 -1.69 4.23
C ARG A 87 -26.50 -2.72 4.83
N GLY A 88 -26.16 -3.27 5.99
CA GLY A 88 -26.95 -4.28 6.68
C GLY A 88 -26.87 -5.68 6.07
N SER A 89 -27.54 -6.64 6.71
CA SER A 89 -27.53 -8.05 6.31
C SER A 89 -28.38 -8.39 5.09
N SER A 90 -29.39 -7.58 4.79
CA SER A 90 -30.36 -7.78 3.70
C SER A 90 -30.37 -6.68 2.64
N GLY A 91 -29.50 -5.67 2.77
CA GLY A 91 -29.41 -4.58 1.79
C GLY A 91 -28.83 -5.06 0.46
N ARG A 92 -29.29 -4.45 -0.65
CA ARG A 92 -28.67 -4.64 -1.96
C ARG A 92 -27.28 -3.98 -1.96
N PRO A 93 -26.29 -4.62 -2.61
CA PRO A 93 -25.00 -3.97 -2.83
C PRO A 93 -25.17 -2.68 -3.65
N PHE A 94 -24.49 -1.62 -3.23
CA PHE A 94 -24.49 -0.35 -3.92
C PHE A 94 -23.08 0.01 -4.39
N LYS A 95 -22.90 0.15 -5.72
CA LYS A 95 -21.63 0.56 -6.32
C LYS A 95 -21.55 2.08 -6.29
N PHE A 96 -20.70 2.64 -5.46
CA PHE A 96 -20.48 4.07 -5.37
C PHE A 96 -19.31 4.58 -6.24
N LEU A 97 -18.50 3.67 -6.81
CA LEU A 97 -17.49 3.96 -7.81
C LEU A 97 -17.56 2.88 -8.88
N THR A 98 -17.58 3.27 -10.15
CA THR A 98 -17.56 2.33 -11.28
C THR A 98 -16.82 2.96 -12.45
N TYR A 99 -15.78 2.27 -12.95
CA TYR A 99 -14.94 2.71 -14.06
C TYR A 99 -14.63 1.57 -15.01
N ARG A 100 -14.51 1.91 -16.29
CA ARG A 100 -14.00 1.04 -17.35
C ARG A 100 -13.13 1.86 -18.28
N GLN A 101 -11.88 1.49 -18.45
CA GLN A 101 -10.92 2.15 -19.35
C GLN A 101 -10.87 3.69 -19.22
N GLY A 102 -10.88 4.17 -17.97
CA GLY A 102 -10.82 5.60 -17.66
C GLY A 102 -12.16 6.34 -17.76
N VAL A 103 -13.25 5.69 -18.17
CA VAL A 103 -14.60 6.28 -18.21
C VAL A 103 -15.44 5.69 -17.09
N GLY A 104 -16.09 6.55 -16.32
CA GLY A 104 -16.89 6.09 -15.21
C GLY A 104 -17.42 7.20 -14.34
N SER A 105 -17.97 6.81 -13.19
CA SER A 105 -18.67 7.72 -12.28
C SER A 105 -18.46 7.33 -10.83
N VAL A 106 -18.63 8.30 -9.96
CA VAL A 106 -18.48 8.18 -8.51
C VAL A 106 -19.63 8.91 -7.80
N VAL A 107 -20.01 8.39 -6.66
CA VAL A 107 -20.90 9.06 -5.70
C VAL A 107 -20.05 9.56 -4.55
N SER A 108 -20.15 10.86 -4.26
CA SER A 108 -19.34 11.55 -3.24
C SER A 108 -19.94 11.37 -1.85
N GLY A 109 -19.15 11.74 -0.83
CA GLY A 109 -19.59 11.80 0.56
C GLY A 109 -19.14 10.60 1.42
N ASP A 110 -19.41 10.71 2.72
CA ASP A 110 -19.03 9.70 3.73
C ASP A 110 -19.86 8.43 3.66
N GLN A 111 -21.10 8.55 3.23
CA GLN A 111 -22.04 7.44 3.16
C GLN A 111 -22.81 7.46 1.83
N PRO A 112 -22.09 7.31 0.69
CA PRO A 112 -22.72 7.39 -0.62
C PRO A 112 -23.86 6.37 -0.75
N ASP A 113 -25.01 6.81 -1.29
CA ASP A 113 -26.15 5.93 -1.50
C ASP A 113 -26.86 6.19 -2.84
N GLU A 114 -27.94 5.44 -3.09
CA GLU A 114 -28.70 5.49 -4.34
C GLU A 114 -29.47 6.81 -4.53
N ASN A 115 -29.65 7.61 -3.48
CA ASN A 115 -30.30 8.92 -3.52
C ASN A 115 -29.30 10.06 -3.77
N ASP A 116 -27.99 9.77 -3.63
CA ASP A 116 -26.96 10.76 -3.85
C ASP A 116 -26.68 10.95 -5.35
N GLN A 117 -26.26 12.16 -5.69
CA GLN A 117 -25.94 12.50 -7.07
C GLN A 117 -24.66 11.77 -7.53
N ARG A 118 -24.80 10.97 -8.57
CA ARG A 118 -23.68 10.34 -9.26
C ARG A 118 -23.04 11.33 -10.23
N GLN A 119 -21.73 11.46 -10.16
CA GLN A 119 -20.95 12.37 -10.99
C GLN A 119 -20.12 11.58 -11.99
N ASP A 120 -20.20 11.92 -13.26
CA ASP A 120 -19.33 11.39 -14.30
C ASP A 120 -18.00 12.16 -14.27
N VAL A 121 -16.92 11.46 -13.96
CA VAL A 121 -15.59 12.04 -13.85
C VAL A 121 -14.63 11.23 -14.74
N PRO A 122 -14.47 11.61 -16.03
CA PRO A 122 -13.57 10.89 -16.92
C PRO A 122 -12.12 11.06 -16.45
N LEU A 123 -11.39 9.95 -16.42
CA LEU A 123 -9.96 9.94 -16.16
C LEU A 123 -9.19 10.23 -17.45
N ARG A 124 -7.95 10.71 -17.30
CA ARG A 124 -7.11 11.14 -18.42
C ARG A 124 -6.65 9.99 -19.33
N GLY A 125 -6.69 8.75 -18.84
CA GLY A 125 -6.27 7.58 -19.61
C GLY A 125 -6.80 6.27 -19.04
N PRO A 126 -6.82 5.21 -19.87
CA PRO A 126 -7.32 3.90 -19.47
C PRO A 126 -6.40 3.12 -18.52
N ASP A 127 -5.19 3.61 -18.29
CA ASP A 127 -4.18 3.07 -17.38
C ASP A 127 -4.22 3.71 -15.99
N LEU A 128 -5.15 4.64 -15.74
CA LEU A 128 -5.34 5.24 -14.44
C LEU A 128 -6.30 4.42 -13.58
N ILE A 129 -5.90 4.18 -12.34
CA ILE A 129 -6.72 3.55 -11.32
C ILE A 129 -7.59 4.64 -10.66
N ALA A 130 -8.91 4.49 -10.74
CA ALA A 130 -9.85 5.49 -10.27
C ALA A 130 -9.76 5.73 -8.76
N VAL A 131 -9.60 4.67 -7.96
CA VAL A 131 -9.38 4.78 -6.51
C VAL A 131 -8.14 5.62 -6.19
N ASN A 132 -7.06 5.43 -6.92
CA ASN A 132 -5.85 6.22 -6.70
C ASN A 132 -6.03 7.70 -7.10
N THR A 133 -6.72 7.95 -8.19
CA THR A 133 -6.92 9.32 -8.70
C THR A 133 -7.94 10.09 -7.86
N LEU A 134 -9.11 9.51 -7.62
CA LEU A 134 -10.20 10.17 -6.91
C LEU A 134 -10.00 10.19 -5.39
N GLY A 135 -9.27 9.22 -4.84
CA GLY A 135 -8.91 9.22 -3.42
C GLY A 135 -7.98 10.35 -2.98
N GLN A 136 -7.47 11.16 -3.91
CA GLN A 136 -6.74 12.39 -3.62
C GLN A 136 -7.66 13.63 -3.50
N ILE A 137 -8.94 13.45 -3.75
CA ILE A 137 -9.93 14.55 -3.78
C ILE A 137 -10.77 14.48 -2.50
N ALA A 138 -10.82 15.57 -1.75
CA ALA A 138 -11.52 15.66 -0.46
C ALA A 138 -13.02 15.29 -0.52
N GLN A 139 -13.65 15.44 -1.70
CA GLN A 139 -15.06 15.10 -1.90
C GLN A 139 -15.37 13.60 -1.88
N HIS A 140 -14.33 12.73 -1.93
CA HIS A 140 -14.47 11.28 -1.98
C HIS A 140 -13.82 10.57 -0.77
N PRO A 141 -14.21 10.88 0.48
CA PRO A 141 -13.54 10.37 1.69
C PRO A 141 -13.57 8.84 1.78
N ARG A 142 -14.62 8.20 1.26
CA ARG A 142 -14.73 6.74 1.24
C ARG A 142 -13.75 6.08 0.26
N VAL A 143 -13.47 6.73 -0.86
CA VAL A 143 -12.45 6.30 -1.83
C VAL A 143 -11.05 6.59 -1.26
N ALA A 144 -10.88 7.75 -0.62
CA ALA A 144 -9.63 8.13 0.04
C ALA A 144 -9.21 7.14 1.12
N ALA A 145 -10.14 6.65 1.94
CA ALA A 145 -9.85 5.67 2.99
C ALA A 145 -9.21 4.38 2.45
N LEU A 146 -9.67 3.85 1.32
CA LEU A 146 -9.03 2.68 0.69
C LEU A 146 -7.68 3.04 0.08
N ARG A 147 -7.60 4.19 -0.59
CA ARG A 147 -6.33 4.66 -1.17
C ARG A 147 -5.26 4.78 -0.09
N ASP A 148 -5.57 5.44 1.01
CA ASP A 148 -4.63 5.65 2.12
C ASP A 148 -4.21 4.32 2.74
N PHE A 149 -5.14 3.40 2.98
CA PHE A 149 -4.81 2.06 3.44
C PHE A 149 -3.83 1.33 2.50
N ILE A 150 -4.04 1.41 1.18
CA ILE A 150 -3.16 0.75 0.20
C ILE A 150 -1.81 1.48 0.11
N THR A 151 -1.78 2.81 0.14
CA THR A 151 -0.52 3.57 0.08
C THR A 151 0.32 3.43 1.33
N ASP A 152 -0.33 3.26 2.49
CA ASP A 152 0.33 3.02 3.76
C ASP A 152 0.71 1.56 3.97
N TRP A 153 0.29 0.66 3.07
CA TRP A 153 0.69 -0.73 3.11
C TRP A 153 2.19 -0.86 2.96
N TYR A 154 2.78 -1.46 3.96
CA TYR A 154 4.22 -1.63 4.03
C TYR A 154 4.56 -3.11 4.21
N VAL A 155 5.31 -3.66 3.27
CA VAL A 155 5.89 -5.00 3.38
C VAL A 155 7.39 -4.86 3.57
N SER A 156 7.87 -5.31 4.71
CA SER A 156 9.28 -5.31 5.06
C SER A 156 9.93 -6.65 4.69
N TYR A 157 11.00 -6.58 3.90
CA TYR A 157 11.91 -7.69 3.61
C TYR A 157 13.26 -7.40 4.29
N LEU A 158 13.26 -7.31 5.62
CA LEU A 158 14.46 -6.99 6.36
C LEU A 158 15.56 -8.01 6.06
N SER A 159 16.71 -7.52 5.64
CA SER A 159 17.93 -8.27 5.46
C SER A 159 18.97 -7.80 6.48
N VAL A 160 19.64 -8.74 7.16
CA VAL A 160 20.71 -8.41 8.09
C VAL A 160 21.82 -7.62 7.42
N ASP A 161 22.14 -7.94 6.16
CA ASP A 161 23.17 -7.24 5.41
C ASP A 161 22.76 -5.80 5.08
N ASN A 162 21.51 -5.59 4.69
CA ASN A 162 20.98 -4.25 4.39
C ASN A 162 20.87 -3.39 5.66
N THR A 163 20.48 -3.97 6.79
CA THR A 163 20.37 -3.20 8.06
C THR A 163 21.73 -2.77 8.61
N ARG A 164 22.84 -3.35 8.13
CA ARG A 164 24.22 -2.93 8.42
C ARG A 164 24.74 -1.84 7.50
N SER A 165 23.94 -1.38 6.54
CA SER A 165 24.32 -0.31 5.64
C SER A 165 24.59 0.99 6.43
N GLN A 166 25.42 1.83 5.85
CA GLN A 166 25.77 3.15 6.37
C GLN A 166 25.15 4.20 5.43
N PRO A 167 23.88 4.57 5.63
CA PRO A 167 23.22 5.53 4.78
C PRO A 167 23.78 6.94 4.99
N GLU A 168 23.53 7.82 4.03
CA GLU A 168 23.79 9.24 4.20
C GLU A 168 22.99 9.80 5.38
N SER A 169 23.59 10.75 6.12
CA SER A 169 22.97 11.36 7.30
C SER A 169 21.71 12.13 6.89
N GLY A 170 20.65 11.94 7.66
CA GLY A 170 19.36 12.63 7.49
C GLY A 170 18.24 11.83 8.13
N PRO A 171 17.38 12.46 8.95
CA PRO A 171 16.30 11.75 9.61
C PRO A 171 15.25 11.26 8.60
N GLN A 172 14.79 10.03 8.76
CA GLN A 172 13.72 9.44 7.97
C GLN A 172 12.67 8.83 8.90
N GLU A 173 11.42 9.18 8.68
CA GLU A 173 10.31 8.76 9.52
C GLU A 173 9.97 7.27 9.37
N ARG A 174 10.12 6.74 8.15
CA ARG A 174 9.71 5.37 7.82
C ARG A 174 10.91 4.50 7.47
N LEU A 175 10.91 3.28 7.98
CA LEU A 175 11.91 2.28 7.60
C LEU A 175 11.74 1.89 6.13
N SER A 176 12.83 1.73 5.40
CA SER A 176 12.79 1.22 4.01
C SER A 176 12.36 -0.26 3.98
N LYS A 177 11.93 -0.74 2.82
CA LYS A 177 11.50 -2.14 2.66
C LYS A 177 12.59 -3.14 3.05
N THR A 178 13.84 -2.80 2.85
CA THR A 178 15.03 -3.65 3.11
C THR A 178 15.69 -3.37 4.46
N GLY A 179 15.35 -2.26 5.12
CA GLY A 179 15.92 -1.84 6.39
C GLY A 179 17.27 -1.13 6.25
N ASP A 180 17.70 -0.78 5.05
CA ASP A 180 18.99 -0.13 4.78
C ASP A 180 19.10 1.29 5.36
N ASN A 181 17.98 1.92 5.70
CA ASN A 181 17.90 3.23 6.36
C ASN A 181 17.63 3.14 7.88
N LEU A 182 17.89 2.01 8.51
CA LEU A 182 17.61 1.84 9.95
C LEU A 182 18.27 2.91 10.81
N ALA A 183 19.51 3.29 10.50
CA ALA A 183 20.22 4.36 11.20
C ALA A 183 19.49 5.73 11.10
N ASN A 184 18.92 6.06 9.94
CA ASN A 184 18.15 7.30 9.75
C ASN A 184 16.85 7.31 10.58
N VAL A 185 16.17 6.16 10.68
CA VAL A 185 14.97 6.04 11.51
C VAL A 185 15.31 6.17 12.99
N ILE A 186 16.41 5.58 13.45
CA ILE A 186 16.88 5.77 14.84
C ILE A 186 17.26 7.22 15.10
N GLN A 187 17.91 7.90 14.15
CA GLN A 187 18.19 9.32 14.24
C GLN A 187 16.88 10.13 14.38
N TYR A 188 15.91 9.89 13.51
CA TYR A 188 14.60 10.56 13.55
C TYR A 188 13.88 10.35 14.89
N LEU A 189 13.81 9.12 15.37
CA LEU A 189 13.18 8.82 16.65
C LEU A 189 13.88 9.51 17.81
N LYS A 190 15.22 9.53 17.79
CA LYS A 190 16.02 10.19 18.84
C LYS A 190 15.78 11.70 18.88
N GLU A 191 15.70 12.35 17.71
CA GLU A 191 15.56 13.80 17.58
C GLU A 191 14.12 14.28 17.78
N SER A 192 13.13 13.54 17.25
CA SER A 192 11.75 13.99 17.17
C SER A 192 10.80 13.23 18.11
N HIS A 193 11.11 11.99 18.46
CA HIS A 193 10.22 11.10 19.21
C HIS A 193 10.96 10.23 20.24
N PRO A 194 11.73 10.83 21.19
CA PRO A 194 12.56 10.08 22.14
C PRO A 194 11.77 9.10 23.01
N GLU A 195 10.53 9.41 23.36
CA GLU A 195 9.65 8.50 24.11
C GLU A 195 9.26 7.23 23.31
N GLN A 196 9.16 7.35 21.99
CA GLN A 196 8.90 6.18 21.15
C GLN A 196 10.15 5.31 21.08
N LEU A 197 11.33 5.90 20.95
CA LEU A 197 12.59 5.17 20.97
C LEU A 197 12.76 4.40 22.28
N GLU A 198 12.48 5.02 23.43
CA GLU A 198 12.55 4.32 24.73
C GLU A 198 11.56 3.16 24.85
N ARG A 199 10.35 3.31 24.31
CA ARG A 199 9.40 2.17 24.25
C ARG A 199 9.92 1.02 23.41
N VAL A 200 10.53 1.32 22.26
CA VAL A 200 11.18 0.31 21.42
C VAL A 200 12.34 -0.33 22.17
N MET A 201 13.17 0.47 22.86
CA MET A 201 14.29 -0.02 23.66
C MET A 201 13.86 -0.91 24.82
N ALA A 202 12.77 -0.58 25.50
CA ALA A 202 12.22 -1.42 26.56
C ALA A 202 11.85 -2.83 26.05
N VAL A 203 11.18 -2.91 24.89
CA VAL A 203 10.86 -4.20 24.27
C VAL A 203 12.12 -4.95 23.83
N LEU A 204 13.12 -4.26 23.32
CA LEU A 204 14.37 -4.89 22.86
C LEU A 204 15.20 -5.42 24.03
N ARG A 205 15.29 -4.71 25.15
CA ARG A 205 16.01 -5.16 26.36
C ARG A 205 15.39 -6.43 26.96
N ASP A 206 14.06 -6.55 26.88
CA ASP A 206 13.35 -7.78 27.29
C ASP A 206 13.74 -9.00 26.42
N ARG A 207 14.02 -8.78 25.14
CA ARG A 207 14.36 -9.84 24.19
C ARG A 207 15.85 -10.10 24.06
N ILE A 208 16.67 -9.08 24.28
CA ILE A 208 18.13 -9.10 24.15
C ILE A 208 18.73 -8.52 25.44
N PRO A 209 18.92 -9.32 26.49
CA PRO A 209 19.30 -8.85 27.84
C PRO A 209 20.62 -8.08 27.91
N ARG A 210 21.48 -8.21 26.89
CA ARG A 210 22.80 -7.53 26.83
C ARG A 210 22.75 -6.24 26.03
N LEU A 211 21.60 -5.89 25.45
CA LEU A 211 21.45 -4.67 24.67
C LEU A 211 21.07 -3.51 25.60
N GLU A 212 22.00 -2.60 25.82
CA GLU A 212 21.77 -1.44 26.65
C GLU A 212 21.19 -0.26 25.85
N ARG A 213 21.74 -0.04 24.66
CA ARG A 213 21.40 1.14 23.84
C ARG A 213 21.60 0.88 22.34
N ILE A 214 20.74 1.49 21.53
CA ILE A 214 20.93 1.66 20.09
C ILE A 214 21.12 3.16 19.81
N ASP A 215 22.12 3.49 19.01
CA ASP A 215 22.43 4.87 18.64
C ASP A 215 22.80 4.98 17.16
N ALA A 216 22.47 6.13 16.55
CA ALA A 216 22.92 6.49 15.20
C ALA A 216 23.90 7.66 15.33
N THR A 217 25.15 7.45 14.95
CA THR A 217 26.20 8.45 15.08
C THR A 217 26.67 8.92 13.70
N PRO A 218 26.66 10.23 13.43
CA PRO A 218 27.23 10.78 12.22
C PRO A 218 28.74 10.51 12.14
N MET A 219 29.19 10.10 10.95
CA MET A 219 30.58 9.90 10.63
C MET A 219 31.16 11.11 9.86
N PRO A 220 32.49 11.30 9.83
CA PRO A 220 33.13 12.41 9.12
C PRO A 220 32.85 12.46 7.62
N ASP A 221 32.50 11.34 7.00
CA ASP A 221 32.14 11.23 5.58
C ASP A 221 30.67 11.55 5.26
N GLY A 222 29.90 12.01 6.28
CA GLY A 222 28.49 12.35 6.13
C GLY A 222 27.53 11.18 6.23
N ARG A 223 28.01 9.98 6.56
CA ARG A 223 27.18 8.78 6.74
C ARG A 223 26.77 8.58 8.18
N LEU A 224 25.80 7.71 8.42
CA LEU A 224 25.38 7.29 9.76
C LEU A 224 25.90 5.90 10.06
N LEU A 225 26.49 5.76 11.24
CA LEU A 225 26.86 4.47 11.82
C LEU A 225 25.82 4.07 12.88
N LEU A 226 25.19 2.92 12.68
CA LEU A 226 24.36 2.30 13.71
C LEU A 226 25.25 1.61 14.75
N GLN A 227 25.10 1.97 16.00
CA GLN A 227 25.84 1.41 17.12
C GLN A 227 24.90 0.68 18.07
N LEU A 228 25.25 -0.55 18.41
CA LEU A 228 24.60 -1.37 19.43
C LEU A 228 25.54 -1.44 20.63
N LYS A 229 25.08 -1.05 21.81
CA LYS A 229 25.83 -1.08 23.07
C LYS A 229 25.12 -1.96 24.08
#